data_941332f97e2210df53a6debd24a519f4
#
_entry.id   941332f97e2210df53a6debd24a519f4
#
_cell.length_a   1.000
_cell.length_b   1.000
_cell.length_c   1.000
_cell.angle_alpha   90.00
_cell.angle_beta   90.00
_cell.angle_gamma   90.00
#
_symmetry.space_group_name_H-M   'P 1'
#
loop_
_entity.id
_entity.type
_entity.pdbx_description
1 polymer ?
#
loop_
_entity_poly.entity_id
_entity_poly.type
_entity_poly.pdbx_seq_one_letter_code
_entity_poly.pdbx_strand_id
1 'polypeptide(L)'
;MQCPGQDSRYWSGEDVFESNCPKCGHGVEFFKDDSQQTCRKCGHKMLNPKIDFGCASYCPHAEQCLGSLPPELVEAQGDLFKDRITLAMRRYFGEDTRRIRHAEAVAEQAENIAKSMSSEQGGDMMVIMAAAYLHDIGIREAERKFNSSAARYQHSEGPPVAQEILTQLKAKSELIDEVCDIIGHHHTPRAEETMNFKVLYDADLIVNKVEQYQETPPTQEQFDRLLQIFLTKAGTEQGEKVLGKYVRA
;
A
#
# COMPACT_ATOMS: atom_id res chain seq x y z
N MET A 1 10.45 26.62 2.33
CA MET A 1 9.25 27.11 1.61
C MET A 1 8.14 27.15 2.64
N GLN A 2 7.58 28.30 3.00
CA GLN A 2 6.46 28.38 3.96
C GLN A 2 5.19 27.90 3.25
N CYS A 3 4.42 27.03 3.89
CA CYS A 3 3.10 26.67 3.39
C CYS A 3 2.17 27.90 3.39
N PRO A 4 1.29 28.07 2.40
CA PRO A 4 0.36 29.21 2.34
C PRO A 4 -0.52 29.36 3.61
N GLY A 5 -0.84 28.30 4.33
CA GLY A 5 -1.59 28.33 5.58
C GLY A 5 -0.80 28.84 6.80
N GLN A 6 0.52 28.96 6.71
CA GLN A 6 1.39 29.46 7.78
C GLN A 6 1.71 30.95 7.67
N ASP A 7 1.19 31.65 6.66
CA ASP A 7 1.44 33.07 6.45
C ASP A 7 0.52 33.89 7.35
N SER A 8 1.11 34.46 8.43
CA SER A 8 0.39 35.26 9.44
C SER A 8 -0.30 36.52 8.87
N ARG A 9 -0.02 36.91 7.63
CA ARG A 9 -0.70 38.04 6.96
C ARG A 9 -2.15 37.77 6.67
N TYR A 10 -2.57 36.52 6.68
CA TYR A 10 -3.95 36.09 6.42
C TYR A 10 -4.67 35.61 7.70
N TRP A 11 -4.09 35.85 8.89
CA TRP A 11 -4.70 35.43 10.15
C TRP A 11 -5.78 36.39 10.62
N SER A 12 -6.84 35.82 11.18
CA SER A 12 -7.94 36.52 11.84
C SER A 12 -7.87 36.29 13.35
N GLY A 13 -8.71 36.99 14.13
CA GLY A 13 -8.78 36.77 15.58
C GLY A 13 -9.25 35.37 16.00
N GLU A 14 -9.79 34.58 15.07
CA GLU A 14 -10.23 33.20 15.30
C GLU A 14 -9.09 32.18 15.10
N ASP A 15 -7.94 32.62 14.61
CA ASP A 15 -6.76 31.79 14.35
C ASP A 15 -5.93 31.52 15.63
N VAL A 16 -6.31 32.15 16.76
CA VAL A 16 -5.82 31.87 18.11
C VAL A 16 -7.00 31.38 18.96
N PHE A 17 -6.89 30.20 19.55
CA PHE A 17 -7.98 29.62 20.32
C PHE A 17 -7.45 28.74 21.47
N GLU A 18 -8.31 28.49 22.46
CA GLU A 18 -8.00 27.65 23.61
C GLU A 18 -8.72 26.30 23.49
N SER A 19 -8.01 25.22 23.86
CA SER A 19 -8.58 23.87 23.94
C SER A 19 -8.19 23.20 25.25
N ASN A 20 -9.11 22.44 25.83
CA ASN A 20 -8.87 21.77 27.11
C ASN A 20 -7.99 20.53 26.93
N CYS A 21 -6.95 20.39 27.76
CA CYS A 21 -6.12 19.21 27.80
C CYS A 21 -6.96 17.97 28.18
N PRO A 22 -6.99 16.91 27.34
CA PRO A 22 -7.79 15.72 27.60
C PRO A 22 -7.37 14.95 28.86
N LYS A 23 -6.11 15.15 29.32
CA LYS A 23 -5.59 14.46 30.51
C LYS A 23 -5.90 15.17 31.82
N CYS A 24 -5.95 16.51 31.85
CA CYS A 24 -6.05 17.25 33.11
C CYS A 24 -7.02 18.44 33.09
N GLY A 25 -7.71 18.69 31.98
CA GLY A 25 -8.68 19.77 31.81
C GLY A 25 -8.10 21.19 31.77
N HIS A 26 -6.77 21.36 31.80
CA HIS A 26 -6.12 22.67 31.73
C HIS A 26 -6.25 23.25 30.33
N GLY A 27 -6.61 24.53 30.21
CA GLY A 27 -6.65 25.25 28.93
C GLY A 27 -5.25 25.35 28.31
N VAL A 28 -5.16 25.02 27.04
CA VAL A 28 -3.95 25.10 26.23
C VAL A 28 -4.27 25.97 25.02
N GLU A 29 -3.50 27.04 24.84
CA GLU A 29 -3.63 27.96 23.73
C GLU A 29 -2.95 27.38 22.48
N PHE A 30 -3.65 27.46 21.36
CA PHE A 30 -3.17 27.07 20.04
C PHE A 30 -3.22 28.24 19.08
N PHE A 31 -2.20 28.32 18.25
CA PHE A 31 -2.25 29.09 17.01
C PHE A 31 -2.70 28.17 15.87
N LYS A 32 -3.28 28.73 14.83
CA LYS A 32 -3.78 27.97 13.67
C LYS A 32 -2.74 27.08 13.02
N ASP A 33 -1.48 27.55 13.02
CA ASP A 33 -0.32 26.85 12.43
C ASP A 33 0.39 25.88 13.40
N ASP A 34 0.00 25.90 14.68
CA ASP A 34 0.51 24.91 15.63
C ASP A 34 0.02 23.52 15.23
N SER A 35 0.92 22.58 14.99
CA SER A 35 0.56 21.18 14.76
C SER A 35 0.24 20.47 16.08
N GLN A 36 0.99 20.80 17.14
CA GLN A 36 0.83 20.23 18.48
C GLN A 36 1.29 21.23 19.55
N GLN A 37 0.72 21.10 20.74
CA GLN A 37 1.14 21.85 21.93
C GLN A 37 1.32 20.92 23.13
N THR A 38 2.16 21.34 24.06
CA THR A 38 2.40 20.60 25.31
C THR A 38 1.68 21.29 26.47
N CYS A 39 0.79 20.58 27.16
CA CYS A 39 0.12 21.09 28.33
C CYS A 39 1.12 21.47 29.43
N ARG A 40 1.14 22.74 29.81
CA ARG A 40 2.06 23.28 30.82
C ARG A 40 1.83 22.69 32.23
N LYS A 41 0.60 22.15 32.49
CA LYS A 41 0.23 21.60 33.79
C LYS A 41 0.64 20.13 33.97
N CYS A 42 0.52 19.31 32.93
CA CYS A 42 0.71 17.86 33.07
C CYS A 42 1.68 17.25 32.04
N GLY A 43 2.30 18.06 31.16
CA GLY A 43 3.25 17.60 30.17
C GLY A 43 2.63 16.77 29.01
N HIS A 44 1.29 16.64 28.97
CA HIS A 44 0.64 15.92 27.89
C HIS A 44 0.76 16.67 26.55
N LYS A 45 1.24 15.99 25.53
CA LYS A 45 1.27 16.52 24.17
C LYS A 45 -0.09 16.27 23.52
N MET A 46 -0.67 17.30 22.95
CA MET A 46 -1.96 17.22 22.25
C MET A 46 -1.87 17.87 20.88
N LEU A 47 -2.51 17.25 19.93
CA LEU A 47 -2.63 17.80 18.57
C LEU A 47 -3.60 18.99 18.58
N ASN A 48 -3.40 19.91 17.66
CA ASN A 48 -4.32 21.01 17.44
C ASN A 48 -5.67 20.47 16.94
N PRO A 49 -6.77 20.62 17.73
CA PRO A 49 -8.07 20.06 17.36
C PRO A 49 -8.74 20.76 16.18
N LYS A 50 -8.25 21.92 15.77
CA LYS A 50 -8.74 22.68 14.59
C LYS A 50 -7.80 22.59 13.39
N ILE A 51 -6.72 21.82 13.48
CA ILE A 51 -5.81 21.70 12.35
C ILE A 51 -6.54 20.99 11.20
N ASP A 52 -6.55 21.64 10.04
CA ASP A 52 -7.01 20.99 8.82
C ASP A 52 -5.89 20.12 8.29
N PHE A 53 -5.99 18.83 8.54
CA PHE A 53 -5.07 17.83 8.03
C PHE A 53 -5.21 17.58 6.52
N GLY A 54 -6.10 18.29 5.83
CA GLY A 54 -6.36 18.08 4.40
C GLY A 54 -5.09 18.09 3.56
N CYS A 55 -4.14 18.99 3.82
CA CYS A 55 -2.85 18.98 3.12
C CYS A 55 -1.92 17.85 3.60
N ALA A 56 -2.00 17.40 4.84
CA ALA A 56 -1.15 16.36 5.38
C ALA A 56 -1.49 14.97 4.82
N SER A 57 -2.74 14.75 4.41
CA SER A 57 -3.15 13.49 3.79
C SER A 57 -2.46 13.20 2.44
N TYR A 58 -1.91 14.22 1.78
CA TYR A 58 -1.22 14.07 0.48
C TYR A 58 0.18 14.69 0.43
N CYS A 59 0.67 15.25 1.53
CA CYS A 59 1.97 15.92 1.57
C CYS A 59 3.08 14.92 1.94
N PRO A 60 4.12 14.73 1.11
CA PRO A 60 5.24 13.84 1.43
C PRO A 60 6.09 14.33 2.61
N HIS A 61 5.91 15.59 3.04
CA HIS A 61 6.62 16.20 4.17
C HIS A 61 5.74 16.36 5.41
N ALA A 62 4.55 15.74 5.44
CA ALA A 62 3.60 15.90 6.54
C ALA A 62 4.21 15.51 7.89
N GLU A 63 4.98 14.43 7.95
CA GLU A 63 5.66 13.97 9.17
C GLU A 63 6.68 14.97 9.69
N GLN A 64 7.40 15.67 8.81
CA GLN A 64 8.34 16.73 9.19
C GLN A 64 7.62 17.96 9.76
N CYS A 65 6.43 18.28 9.23
CA CYS A 65 5.62 19.39 9.71
C CYS A 65 4.94 19.09 11.04
N LEU A 66 4.42 17.85 11.21
CA LEU A 66 3.60 17.46 12.36
C LEU A 66 4.41 16.81 13.48
N GLY A 67 5.68 16.42 13.21
CA GLY A 67 6.55 15.69 14.13
C GLY A 67 6.18 14.21 14.33
N SER A 68 4.92 13.86 14.13
CA SER A 68 4.38 12.49 14.02
C SER A 68 3.00 12.55 13.39
N LEU A 69 2.67 11.59 12.55
CA LEU A 69 1.34 11.52 11.94
C LEU A 69 0.39 10.78 12.87
N PRO A 70 -0.82 11.32 13.13
CA PRO A 70 -1.88 10.55 13.78
C PRO A 70 -2.22 9.30 12.96
N PRO A 71 -2.65 8.20 13.62
CA PRO A 71 -3.01 6.95 12.94
C PRO A 71 -4.03 7.15 11.80
N GLU A 72 -5.02 8.02 12.02
CA GLU A 72 -6.07 8.33 11.04
C GLU A 72 -5.51 8.99 9.77
N LEU A 73 -4.45 9.78 9.92
CA LEU A 73 -3.77 10.40 8.77
C LEU A 73 -2.88 9.44 8.03
N VAL A 74 -2.23 8.52 8.74
CA VAL A 74 -1.43 7.46 8.11
C VAL A 74 -2.33 6.58 7.26
N GLU A 75 -3.49 6.20 7.78
CA GLU A 75 -4.51 5.44 7.05
C GLU A 75 -5.02 6.20 5.83
N ALA A 76 -5.41 7.47 6.00
CA ALA A 76 -5.89 8.32 4.90
C ALA A 76 -4.83 8.55 3.81
N GLN A 77 -3.55 8.67 4.18
CA GLN A 77 -2.44 8.75 3.20
C GLN A 77 -2.28 7.43 2.43
N GLY A 78 -2.41 6.30 3.12
CA GLY A 78 -2.36 4.98 2.51
C GLY A 78 -3.49 4.77 1.49
N ASP A 79 -4.71 5.12 1.84
CA ASP A 79 -5.87 5.02 0.95
C ASP A 79 -5.73 5.92 -0.27
N LEU A 80 -5.32 7.17 -0.09
CA LEU A 80 -5.09 8.09 -1.20
C LEU A 80 -3.95 7.62 -2.13
N PHE A 81 -2.90 7.03 -1.57
CA PHE A 81 -1.79 6.48 -2.35
C PHE A 81 -2.24 5.27 -3.16
N LYS A 82 -3.02 4.36 -2.54
CA LYS A 82 -3.67 3.22 -3.19
C LYS A 82 -4.51 3.65 -4.39
N ASP A 83 -5.38 4.66 -4.22
CA ASP A 83 -6.22 5.19 -5.30
C ASP A 83 -5.38 5.75 -6.46
N ARG A 84 -4.31 6.48 -6.14
CA ARG A 84 -3.42 7.05 -7.15
C ARG A 84 -2.65 6.00 -7.94
N ILE A 85 -2.17 4.94 -7.29
CA ILE A 85 -1.53 3.80 -7.96
C ILE A 85 -2.53 3.08 -8.86
N THR A 86 -3.74 2.81 -8.34
CA THR A 86 -4.81 2.17 -9.12
C THR A 86 -5.10 2.95 -10.41
N LEU A 87 -5.24 4.28 -10.31
CA LEU A 87 -5.46 5.14 -11.48
C LEU A 87 -4.27 5.13 -12.45
N ALA A 88 -3.04 5.13 -11.94
CA ALA A 88 -1.85 5.08 -12.78
C ALA A 88 -1.73 3.74 -13.52
N MET A 89 -1.95 2.62 -12.83
CA MET A 89 -1.99 1.27 -13.40
C MET A 89 -3.07 1.17 -14.49
N ARG A 90 -4.30 1.61 -14.21
CA ARG A 90 -5.39 1.61 -15.19
C ARG A 90 -5.06 2.46 -16.42
N ARG A 91 -4.46 3.64 -16.26
CA ARG A 91 -4.01 4.49 -17.37
C ARG A 91 -2.94 3.81 -18.20
N TYR A 92 -2.01 3.11 -17.56
CA TYR A 92 -0.94 2.41 -18.25
C TYR A 92 -1.47 1.25 -19.09
N PHE A 93 -2.34 0.41 -18.55
CA PHE A 93 -2.93 -0.72 -19.28
C PHE A 93 -4.01 -0.29 -20.30
N GLY A 94 -4.67 0.86 -20.09
CA GLY A 94 -5.68 1.40 -21.01
C GLY A 94 -6.89 0.47 -21.16
N GLU A 95 -7.06 -0.14 -22.34
CA GLU A 95 -8.19 -1.02 -22.65
C GLU A 95 -7.97 -2.49 -22.24
N ASP A 96 -6.80 -2.84 -21.73
CA ASP A 96 -6.51 -4.20 -21.27
C ASP A 96 -7.21 -4.50 -19.93
N THR A 97 -8.51 -4.69 -20.02
CA THR A 97 -9.37 -4.93 -18.84
C THR A 97 -9.03 -6.23 -18.13
N ARG A 98 -8.41 -7.20 -18.80
CA ARG A 98 -8.01 -8.46 -18.17
C ARG A 98 -6.88 -8.22 -17.15
N ARG A 99 -5.82 -7.53 -17.55
CA ARG A 99 -4.68 -7.21 -16.66
C ARG A 99 -5.09 -6.28 -15.55
N ILE A 100 -5.95 -5.30 -15.83
CA ILE A 100 -6.51 -4.41 -14.81
C ILE A 100 -7.24 -5.22 -13.73
N ARG A 101 -8.16 -6.11 -14.12
CA ARG A 101 -8.92 -6.95 -13.17
C ARG A 101 -8.01 -7.90 -12.38
N HIS A 102 -7.00 -8.48 -13.05
CA HIS A 102 -6.02 -9.33 -12.38
C HIS A 102 -5.27 -8.56 -11.29
N ALA A 103 -4.69 -7.40 -11.61
CA ALA A 103 -3.98 -6.56 -10.65
C ALA A 103 -4.87 -6.11 -9.47
N GLU A 104 -6.13 -5.75 -9.74
CA GLU A 104 -7.10 -5.39 -8.70
C GLU A 104 -7.44 -6.58 -7.80
N ALA A 105 -7.62 -7.77 -8.38
CA ALA A 105 -7.88 -8.99 -7.62
C ALA A 105 -6.67 -9.38 -6.75
N VAL A 106 -5.45 -9.27 -7.29
CA VAL A 106 -4.23 -9.51 -6.51
C VAL A 106 -4.10 -8.51 -5.36
N ALA A 107 -4.37 -7.22 -5.62
CA ALA A 107 -4.34 -6.19 -4.59
C ALA A 107 -5.37 -6.45 -3.47
N GLU A 108 -6.58 -6.90 -3.82
CA GLU A 108 -7.60 -7.29 -2.82
C GLU A 108 -7.14 -8.47 -1.96
N GLN A 109 -6.57 -9.52 -2.56
CA GLN A 109 -6.06 -10.66 -1.79
C GLN A 109 -4.87 -10.26 -0.92
N ALA A 110 -3.94 -9.45 -1.44
CA ALA A 110 -2.78 -8.95 -0.69
C ALA A 110 -3.22 -8.11 0.53
N GLU A 111 -4.20 -7.24 0.36
CA GLU A 111 -4.77 -6.44 1.45
C GLU A 111 -5.42 -7.34 2.52
N ASN A 112 -6.19 -8.36 2.11
CA ASN A 112 -6.83 -9.30 3.04
C ASN A 112 -5.80 -10.12 3.82
N ILE A 113 -4.74 -10.61 3.17
CA ILE A 113 -3.64 -11.33 3.82
C ILE A 113 -2.94 -10.40 4.82
N ALA A 114 -2.51 -9.22 4.39
CA ALA A 114 -1.79 -8.27 5.24
C ALA A 114 -2.60 -7.83 6.47
N LYS A 115 -3.90 -7.55 6.29
CA LYS A 115 -4.80 -7.17 7.40
C LYS A 115 -5.05 -8.30 8.41
N SER A 116 -4.92 -9.57 8.00
CA SER A 116 -5.06 -10.71 8.90
C SER A 116 -3.81 -10.99 9.73
N MET A 117 -2.67 -10.37 9.39
CA MET A 117 -1.41 -10.49 10.12
C MET A 117 -1.37 -9.51 11.30
N SER A 118 -0.65 -9.86 12.37
CA SER A 118 -0.39 -8.91 13.44
C SER A 118 0.52 -7.76 12.95
N SER A 119 0.38 -6.57 13.54
CA SER A 119 1.18 -5.39 13.18
C SER A 119 2.69 -5.57 13.29
N GLU A 120 3.15 -6.52 14.12
CA GLU A 120 4.58 -6.86 14.27
C GLU A 120 5.10 -7.82 13.20
N GLN A 121 4.20 -8.53 12.51
CA GLN A 121 4.52 -9.52 11.46
C GLN A 121 4.09 -9.05 10.07
N GLY A 122 3.21 -8.05 10.01
CA GLY A 122 2.73 -7.47 8.76
C GLY A 122 3.82 -6.63 8.11
N GLY A 123 3.93 -6.73 6.80
CA GLY A 123 4.80 -5.86 6.02
C GLY A 123 4.27 -4.41 5.94
N ASP A 124 4.94 -3.60 5.16
CA ASP A 124 4.50 -2.24 4.84
C ASP A 124 3.32 -2.29 3.85
N MET A 125 2.13 -1.91 4.31
CA MET A 125 0.91 -1.92 3.48
C MET A 125 1.07 -1.09 2.20
N MET A 126 1.81 0.02 2.23
CA MET A 126 2.02 0.85 1.03
C MET A 126 2.89 0.14 0.01
N VAL A 127 3.94 -0.57 0.46
CA VAL A 127 4.80 -1.39 -0.42
C VAL A 127 4.00 -2.55 -0.99
N ILE A 128 3.25 -3.28 -0.14
CA ILE A 128 2.43 -4.42 -0.55
C ILE A 128 1.41 -4.00 -1.63
N MET A 129 0.67 -2.91 -1.40
CA MET A 129 -0.34 -2.44 -2.34
C MET A 129 0.29 -1.94 -3.64
N ALA A 130 1.43 -1.21 -3.57
CA ALA A 130 2.14 -0.77 -4.76
C ALA A 130 2.65 -1.95 -5.59
N ALA A 131 3.26 -2.94 -4.93
CA ALA A 131 3.72 -4.15 -5.60
C ALA A 131 2.56 -4.94 -6.21
N ALA A 132 1.43 -5.10 -5.52
CA ALA A 132 0.28 -5.83 -6.00
C ALA A 132 -0.36 -5.20 -7.25
N TYR A 133 -0.51 -3.87 -7.28
CA TYR A 133 -1.02 -3.19 -8.48
C TYR A 133 -0.04 -3.17 -9.66
N LEU A 134 1.27 -3.24 -9.40
CA LEU A 134 2.30 -3.03 -10.41
C LEU A 134 3.10 -4.29 -10.76
N HIS A 135 2.86 -5.47 -10.12
CA HIS A 135 3.70 -6.66 -10.32
C HIS A 135 3.83 -7.05 -11.80
N ASP A 136 2.75 -7.00 -12.55
CA ASP A 136 2.65 -7.36 -13.96
C ASP A 136 2.83 -6.18 -14.93
N ILE A 137 3.24 -5.00 -14.43
CA ILE A 137 3.30 -3.78 -15.25
C ILE A 137 4.29 -3.92 -16.42
N GLY A 138 5.26 -4.82 -16.33
CA GLY A 138 6.26 -5.09 -17.35
C GLY A 138 5.74 -5.86 -18.57
N ILE A 139 4.57 -6.50 -18.48
CA ILE A 139 4.05 -7.38 -19.54
C ILE A 139 3.90 -6.63 -20.87
N ARG A 140 3.34 -5.41 -20.85
CA ARG A 140 3.12 -4.62 -22.05
C ARG A 140 4.43 -4.29 -22.79
N GLU A 141 5.47 -3.92 -22.06
CA GLU A 141 6.79 -3.66 -22.63
C GLU A 141 7.48 -4.95 -23.09
N ALA A 142 7.32 -6.05 -22.36
CA ALA A 142 7.83 -7.36 -22.75
C ALA A 142 7.21 -7.83 -24.07
N GLU A 143 5.91 -7.72 -24.24
CA GLU A 143 5.23 -8.03 -25.51
C GLU A 143 5.65 -7.10 -26.62
N ARG A 144 5.76 -5.79 -26.35
CA ARG A 144 6.17 -4.81 -27.36
C ARG A 144 7.60 -5.05 -27.87
N LYS A 145 8.55 -5.38 -26.96
CA LYS A 145 9.97 -5.51 -27.30
C LYS A 145 10.36 -6.91 -27.77
N PHE A 146 9.75 -7.94 -27.17
CA PHE A 146 10.18 -9.33 -27.34
C PHE A 146 9.08 -10.23 -27.94
N ASN A 147 7.89 -9.68 -28.20
CA ASN A 147 6.72 -10.45 -28.61
C ASN A 147 6.43 -11.66 -27.68
N SER A 148 6.63 -11.46 -26.38
CA SER A 148 6.55 -12.51 -25.35
C SER A 148 6.25 -11.94 -23.99
N SER A 149 5.33 -12.61 -23.27
CA SER A 149 5.02 -12.33 -21.85
C SER A 149 5.77 -13.26 -20.88
N ALA A 150 6.88 -13.90 -21.29
CA ALA A 150 7.64 -14.78 -20.41
C ALA A 150 8.19 -14.03 -19.21
N ALA A 151 8.17 -14.65 -18.01
CA ALA A 151 8.56 -14.06 -16.73
C ALA A 151 9.91 -13.30 -16.80
N ARG A 152 10.92 -13.85 -17.45
CA ARG A 152 12.24 -13.18 -17.61
C ARG A 152 12.17 -11.79 -18.23
N TYR A 153 11.24 -11.56 -19.16
CA TYR A 153 11.06 -10.26 -19.81
C TYR A 153 10.22 -9.32 -18.95
N GLN A 154 9.21 -9.86 -18.26
CA GLN A 154 8.44 -9.08 -17.28
C GLN A 154 9.34 -8.57 -16.16
N HIS A 155 10.21 -9.44 -15.62
CA HIS A 155 11.18 -9.10 -14.57
C HIS A 155 12.17 -8.00 -15.00
N SER A 156 12.56 -7.95 -16.27
CA SER A 156 13.47 -6.91 -16.77
C SER A 156 12.74 -5.60 -17.10
N GLU A 157 11.51 -5.68 -17.58
CA GLU A 157 10.78 -4.51 -18.06
C GLU A 157 9.85 -3.89 -17.00
N GLY A 158 9.47 -4.64 -15.98
CA GLY A 158 8.59 -4.18 -14.91
C GLY A 158 9.20 -3.07 -14.04
N PRO A 159 10.38 -3.28 -13.45
CA PRO A 159 10.99 -2.31 -12.54
C PRO A 159 11.14 -0.90 -13.13
N PRO A 160 11.64 -0.69 -14.37
CA PRO A 160 11.73 0.65 -14.95
C PRO A 160 10.38 1.36 -15.07
N VAL A 161 9.35 0.64 -15.46
CA VAL A 161 7.99 1.21 -15.59
C VAL A 161 7.40 1.54 -14.22
N ALA A 162 7.56 0.64 -13.24
CA ALA A 162 7.11 0.87 -11.87
C ALA A 162 7.83 2.07 -11.23
N GLN A 163 9.15 2.19 -11.43
CA GLN A 163 9.95 3.31 -10.97
C GLN A 163 9.43 4.65 -11.53
N GLU A 164 9.14 4.70 -12.83
CA GLU A 164 8.59 5.91 -13.46
C GLU A 164 7.24 6.29 -12.84
N ILE A 165 6.31 5.34 -12.72
CA ILE A 165 4.99 5.56 -12.13
C ILE A 165 5.11 6.06 -10.69
N LEU A 166 5.88 5.36 -9.84
CA LEU A 166 6.03 5.69 -8.43
C LEU A 166 6.75 7.03 -8.21
N THR A 167 7.71 7.38 -9.07
CA THR A 167 8.38 8.70 -9.05
C THR A 167 7.38 9.81 -9.38
N GLN A 168 6.53 9.63 -10.39
CA GLN A 168 5.47 10.60 -10.74
C GLN A 168 4.46 10.77 -9.59
N LEU A 169 4.20 9.70 -8.84
CA LEU A 169 3.36 9.72 -7.64
C LEU A 169 4.07 10.30 -6.42
N LYS A 170 5.35 10.67 -6.51
CA LYS A 170 6.19 11.20 -5.43
C LYS A 170 6.31 10.23 -4.25
N ALA A 171 6.38 8.93 -4.53
CA ALA A 171 6.67 7.92 -3.53
C ALA A 171 8.09 8.11 -2.96
N LYS A 172 8.30 7.65 -1.72
CA LYS A 172 9.62 7.66 -1.08
C LYS A 172 10.58 6.71 -1.84
N SER A 173 11.87 7.04 -1.89
CA SER A 173 12.89 6.23 -2.58
C SER A 173 12.93 4.79 -2.08
N GLU A 174 12.85 4.60 -0.75
CA GLU A 174 12.90 3.28 -0.12
C GLU A 174 11.74 2.39 -0.58
N LEU A 175 10.53 2.97 -0.71
CA LEU A 175 9.37 2.25 -1.25
C LEU A 175 9.59 1.89 -2.72
N ILE A 176 10.09 2.82 -3.53
CA ILE A 176 10.35 2.59 -4.96
C ILE A 176 11.34 1.45 -5.14
N ASP A 177 12.45 1.47 -4.39
CA ASP A 177 13.51 0.48 -4.47
C ASP A 177 13.00 -0.92 -4.12
N GLU A 178 12.22 -1.05 -3.03
CA GLU A 178 11.67 -2.34 -2.61
C GLU A 178 10.61 -2.86 -3.60
N VAL A 179 9.69 -2.01 -4.06
CA VAL A 179 8.68 -2.39 -5.06
C VAL A 179 9.34 -2.84 -6.36
N CYS A 180 10.36 -2.13 -6.83
CA CYS A 180 11.09 -2.51 -8.04
C CYS A 180 11.85 -3.84 -7.86
N ASP A 181 12.44 -4.08 -6.68
CA ASP A 181 13.07 -5.38 -6.38
C ASP A 181 12.03 -6.50 -6.41
N ILE A 182 10.91 -6.34 -5.74
CA ILE A 182 9.80 -7.32 -5.72
C ILE A 182 9.33 -7.63 -7.14
N ILE A 183 9.02 -6.62 -7.94
CA ILE A 183 8.52 -6.78 -9.32
C ILE A 183 9.57 -7.50 -10.19
N GLY A 184 10.84 -7.20 -9.97
CA GLY A 184 11.95 -7.79 -10.73
C GLY A 184 12.12 -9.30 -10.56
N HIS A 185 11.42 -9.95 -9.62
CA HIS A 185 11.53 -11.40 -9.41
C HIS A 185 10.29 -12.09 -8.83
N HIS A 186 9.13 -11.42 -8.85
CA HIS A 186 7.90 -11.87 -8.16
C HIS A 186 7.44 -13.30 -8.51
N HIS A 187 7.81 -13.84 -9.67
CA HIS A 187 7.55 -15.26 -10.00
C HIS A 187 8.60 -16.25 -9.46
N THR A 188 9.74 -15.77 -8.96
CA THR A 188 10.88 -16.62 -8.61
C THR A 188 11.38 -16.26 -7.21
N PRO A 189 10.74 -16.79 -6.14
CA PRO A 189 11.16 -16.53 -4.77
C PRO A 189 12.62 -16.89 -4.53
N ARG A 190 13.34 -16.04 -3.81
CA ARG A 190 14.69 -16.29 -3.30
C ARG A 190 14.63 -17.12 -2.02
N ALA A 191 15.76 -17.55 -1.50
CA ALA A 191 15.83 -18.30 -0.24
C ALA A 191 15.34 -17.47 0.97
N GLU A 192 15.60 -16.16 0.94
CA GLU A 192 15.12 -15.20 1.95
C GLU A 192 14.39 -14.05 1.24
N GLU A 193 13.17 -13.80 1.68
CA GLU A 193 12.30 -12.77 1.11
C GLU A 193 11.74 -11.86 2.18
N THR A 194 11.48 -10.59 1.82
CA THR A 194 10.75 -9.67 2.69
C THR A 194 9.32 -10.13 2.90
N MET A 195 8.68 -9.67 3.97
CA MET A 195 7.28 -9.97 4.21
C MET A 195 6.39 -9.40 3.10
N ASN A 196 6.76 -8.23 2.56
CA ASN A 196 6.05 -7.58 1.46
C ASN A 196 6.03 -8.46 0.20
N PHE A 197 7.18 -9.07 -0.15
CA PHE A 197 7.27 -10.04 -1.24
C PHE A 197 6.37 -11.26 -0.99
N LYS A 198 6.46 -11.85 0.22
CA LYS A 198 5.69 -13.06 0.56
C LYS A 198 4.19 -12.86 0.45
N VAL A 199 3.70 -11.71 0.93
CA VAL A 199 2.27 -11.36 0.83
C VAL A 199 1.84 -11.19 -0.62
N LEU A 200 2.64 -10.51 -1.46
CA LEU A 200 2.34 -10.39 -2.88
C LEU A 200 2.32 -11.75 -3.56
N TYR A 201 3.36 -12.57 -3.34
CA TYR A 201 3.46 -13.90 -3.94
C TYR A 201 2.25 -14.77 -3.61
N ASP A 202 1.85 -14.81 -2.34
CA ASP A 202 0.68 -15.58 -1.89
C ASP A 202 -0.62 -15.06 -2.53
N ALA A 203 -0.77 -13.74 -2.64
CA ALA A 203 -1.94 -13.12 -3.25
C ALA A 203 -2.05 -13.43 -4.76
N ASP A 204 -0.95 -13.29 -5.49
CA ASP A 204 -0.89 -13.58 -6.92
C ASP A 204 -1.14 -15.08 -7.18
N LEU A 205 -0.56 -15.94 -6.35
CA LEU A 205 -0.81 -17.39 -6.41
C LEU A 205 -2.30 -17.71 -6.24
N ILE A 206 -3.01 -17.08 -5.30
CA ILE A 206 -4.45 -17.27 -5.09
C ILE A 206 -5.22 -16.89 -6.36
N VAL A 207 -4.97 -15.70 -6.92
CA VAL A 207 -5.71 -15.20 -8.08
C VAL A 207 -5.46 -16.07 -9.31
N ASN A 208 -4.21 -16.42 -9.58
CA ASN A 208 -3.84 -17.32 -10.68
C ASN A 208 -4.54 -18.71 -10.54
N LYS A 209 -4.64 -19.23 -9.30
CA LYS A 209 -5.34 -20.49 -9.06
C LYS A 209 -6.86 -20.38 -9.17
N VAL A 210 -7.44 -19.24 -8.80
CA VAL A 210 -8.88 -19.00 -9.05
C VAL A 210 -9.17 -19.06 -10.54
N GLU A 211 -8.38 -18.39 -11.38
CA GLU A 211 -8.55 -18.42 -12.84
C GLU A 211 -8.42 -19.85 -13.37
N GLN A 212 -7.40 -20.58 -12.95
CA GLN A 212 -7.16 -21.96 -13.36
C GLN A 212 -8.27 -22.93 -12.91
N TYR A 213 -8.75 -22.80 -11.67
CA TYR A 213 -9.71 -23.74 -11.07
C TYR A 213 -11.14 -23.52 -11.54
N GLN A 214 -11.46 -22.36 -12.10
CA GLN A 214 -12.72 -22.13 -12.82
C GLN A 214 -12.84 -23.05 -14.05
N GLU A 215 -11.74 -23.31 -14.73
CA GLU A 215 -11.71 -24.17 -15.92
C GLU A 215 -11.41 -25.64 -15.55
N THR A 216 -10.48 -25.83 -14.63
CA THR A 216 -10.01 -27.17 -14.24
C THR A 216 -9.95 -27.30 -12.72
N PRO A 217 -11.05 -27.70 -12.06
CA PRO A 217 -11.08 -27.90 -10.61
C PRO A 217 -10.07 -28.94 -10.15
N PRO A 218 -9.35 -28.67 -9.01
CA PRO A 218 -8.33 -29.59 -8.49
C PRO A 218 -8.93 -30.78 -7.77
N THR A 219 -8.14 -31.85 -7.64
CA THR A 219 -8.38 -32.91 -6.66
C THR A 219 -7.95 -32.43 -5.26
N GLN A 220 -8.42 -33.11 -4.19
CA GLN A 220 -7.99 -32.80 -2.82
C GLN A 220 -6.46 -32.88 -2.67
N GLU A 221 -5.83 -33.91 -3.23
CA GLU A 221 -4.37 -34.06 -3.16
C GLU A 221 -3.61 -32.90 -3.84
N GLN A 222 -4.11 -32.40 -4.97
CA GLN A 222 -3.53 -31.24 -5.66
C GLN A 222 -3.70 -29.98 -4.84
N PHE A 223 -4.84 -29.82 -4.19
CA PHE A 223 -5.11 -28.70 -3.31
C PHE A 223 -4.23 -28.71 -2.08
N ASP A 224 -4.09 -29.88 -1.41
CA ASP A 224 -3.24 -30.02 -0.23
C ASP A 224 -1.76 -29.71 -0.54
N ARG A 225 -1.27 -30.11 -1.72
CA ARG A 225 0.07 -29.75 -2.20
C ARG A 225 0.20 -28.26 -2.46
N LEU A 226 -0.82 -27.62 -3.02
CA LEU A 226 -0.82 -26.17 -3.24
C LEU A 226 -0.68 -25.40 -1.93
N LEU A 227 -1.39 -25.79 -0.88
CA LEU A 227 -1.32 -25.11 0.42
C LEU A 227 0.10 -25.10 1.03
N GLN A 228 0.98 -26.05 0.61
CA GLN A 228 2.37 -26.09 1.06
C GLN A 228 3.30 -25.12 0.31
N ILE A 229 2.84 -24.49 -0.77
CA ILE A 229 3.63 -23.55 -1.58
C ILE A 229 3.54 -22.12 -1.03
N PHE A 230 2.50 -21.80 -0.27
CA PHE A 230 2.34 -20.49 0.33
C PHE A 230 3.50 -20.14 1.26
N LEU A 231 3.93 -18.89 1.22
CA LEU A 231 5.09 -18.39 1.95
C LEU A 231 4.73 -17.85 3.34
N THR A 232 3.44 -17.55 3.56
CA THR A 232 2.96 -17.04 4.86
C THR A 232 1.80 -17.90 5.38
N LYS A 233 1.67 -17.98 6.70
CA LYS A 233 0.52 -18.64 7.33
C LYS A 233 -0.79 -17.96 6.94
N ALA A 234 -0.82 -16.62 6.93
CA ALA A 234 -1.99 -15.84 6.54
C ALA A 234 -2.38 -16.10 5.06
N GLY A 235 -1.39 -16.22 4.18
CA GLY A 235 -1.61 -16.60 2.77
C GLY A 235 -2.19 -18.00 2.64
N THR A 236 -1.69 -18.98 3.42
CA THR A 236 -2.25 -20.34 3.45
C THR A 236 -3.72 -20.32 3.89
N GLU A 237 -4.04 -19.63 4.98
CA GLU A 237 -5.42 -19.52 5.50
C GLU A 237 -6.35 -18.82 4.49
N GLN A 238 -5.88 -17.74 3.84
CA GLN A 238 -6.64 -17.06 2.80
C GLN A 238 -6.80 -17.93 1.55
N GLY A 239 -5.75 -18.65 1.14
CA GLY A 239 -5.78 -19.60 0.03
C GLY A 239 -6.79 -20.73 0.27
N GLU A 240 -6.79 -21.31 1.46
CA GLU A 240 -7.77 -22.33 1.87
C GLU A 240 -9.20 -21.79 1.79
N LYS A 241 -9.45 -20.60 2.34
CA LYS A 241 -10.75 -19.94 2.31
C LYS A 241 -11.25 -19.66 0.89
N VAL A 242 -10.38 -19.16 0.00
CA VAL A 242 -10.77 -18.71 -1.35
C VAL A 242 -10.83 -19.88 -2.33
N LEU A 243 -9.88 -20.80 -2.27
CA LEU A 243 -9.70 -21.88 -3.25
C LEU A 243 -10.41 -23.18 -2.88
N GLY A 244 -10.65 -23.42 -1.57
CA GLY A 244 -11.29 -24.66 -1.09
C GLY A 244 -12.66 -24.95 -1.73
N LYS A 245 -13.40 -23.91 -2.12
CA LYS A 245 -14.70 -24.04 -2.81
C LYS A 245 -14.63 -24.67 -4.22
N TYR A 246 -13.44 -24.73 -4.81
CA TYR A 246 -13.24 -25.30 -6.15
C TYR A 246 -12.82 -26.77 -6.11
N VAL A 247 -12.48 -27.31 -4.95
CA VAL A 247 -12.03 -28.71 -4.81
C VAL A 247 -13.17 -29.68 -5.17
N ARG A 248 -12.87 -30.63 -6.02
CA ARG A 248 -13.84 -31.67 -6.37
C ARG A 248 -14.12 -32.56 -5.16
N ALA A 249 -15.38 -32.73 -4.84
CA ALA A 249 -15.84 -33.71 -3.84
C ALA A 249 -15.54 -35.16 -4.28
#